data_7a40c8fdbafafced05edeb39556f6c0d
#
_entry.id   7a40c8fdbafafced05edeb39556f6c0d
#
_cell.length_a   1.000
_cell.length_b   1.000
_cell.length_c   1.000
_cell.angle_alpha   90.00
_cell.angle_beta   90.00
_cell.angle_gamma   90.00
#
_symmetry.space_group_name_H-M   'P 1'
#
loop_
_entity.id
_entity.type
_entity.pdbx_description
1 polymer ?
#
loop_
_entity_poly.entity_id
_entity_poly.type
_entity_poly.pdbx_seq_one_letter_code
_entity_poly.pdbx_strand_id
1 'polypeptide(L)'
;MFVHGSPRSPLNEYVFPEDVYNTRKIERIFGFIHQYCFQGHTHVPGVFTENCRFYAPQEIDFKYSLNEQKVMVNVGSVGQPRDGDPRSSYVIVDNNEIEFRRIEYTPEITRAKIHAEPGLDNFLGDRLIEGR
;
A
#
# COMPACT_ATOMS: atom_id res chain seq x y z
N MET A 1 2.76 -10.26 -10.89
CA MET A 1 1.30 -10.48 -10.68
C MET A 1 0.68 -9.27 -10.02
N PHE A 2 -0.66 -9.15 -10.10
CA PHE A 2 -1.42 -8.07 -9.44
C PHE A 2 -2.55 -8.71 -8.65
N VAL A 3 -2.71 -8.31 -7.39
CA VAL A 3 -3.76 -8.82 -6.49
C VAL A 3 -4.30 -7.67 -5.63
N HIS A 4 -5.46 -7.82 -5.01
CA HIS A 4 -5.94 -6.84 -4.05
C HIS A 4 -5.32 -7.10 -2.66
N GLY A 5 -5.44 -8.33 -2.15
CA GLY A 5 -4.87 -8.76 -0.88
C GLY A 5 -3.44 -9.30 -1.00
N SER A 6 -3.24 -10.59 -0.77
CA SER A 6 -1.92 -11.22 -0.90
C SER A 6 -1.88 -12.24 -2.05
N PRO A 7 -0.67 -12.64 -2.52
CA PRO A 7 -0.54 -13.72 -3.51
C PRO A 7 -1.23 -15.03 -3.14
N ARG A 8 -1.28 -15.39 -1.86
CA ARG A 8 -1.92 -16.63 -1.39
C ARG A 8 -3.43 -16.50 -1.11
N SER A 9 -3.91 -15.27 -0.85
CA SER A 9 -5.34 -14.96 -0.66
C SER A 9 -5.66 -13.61 -1.33
N PRO A 10 -5.91 -13.63 -2.66
CA PRO A 10 -5.91 -12.42 -3.49
C PRO A 10 -6.93 -11.35 -3.13
N LEU A 11 -8.00 -11.70 -2.41
CA LEU A 11 -9.07 -10.76 -2.09
C LEU A 11 -9.03 -10.23 -0.65
N ASN A 12 -8.69 -11.08 0.33
CA ASN A 12 -9.05 -10.80 1.72
C ASN A 12 -7.87 -10.72 2.69
N GLU A 13 -6.67 -11.13 2.32
CA GLU A 13 -5.55 -11.14 3.24
C GLU A 13 -4.87 -9.77 3.34
N TYR A 14 -4.84 -9.25 4.55
CA TYR A 14 -4.04 -8.07 4.89
C TYR A 14 -2.57 -8.45 5.08
N VAL A 15 -1.68 -7.64 4.50
CA VAL A 15 -0.23 -7.73 4.73
C VAL A 15 0.26 -6.36 5.16
N PHE A 16 0.50 -6.22 6.46
CA PHE A 16 0.98 -4.99 7.08
C PHE A 16 2.51 -4.95 7.18
N PRO A 17 3.13 -3.77 7.31
CA PRO A 17 4.59 -3.64 7.49
C PRO A 17 5.15 -4.54 8.60
N GLU A 18 4.47 -4.64 9.74
CA GLU A 18 4.87 -5.45 10.89
C GLU A 18 4.83 -6.97 10.65
N ASP A 19 4.19 -7.42 9.58
CA ASP A 19 4.20 -8.85 9.21
C ASP A 19 5.60 -9.38 8.85
N VAL A 20 6.57 -8.49 8.58
CA VAL A 20 7.97 -8.89 8.37
C VAL A 20 8.57 -9.59 9.60
N TYR A 21 8.02 -9.35 10.79
CA TYR A 21 8.41 -10.07 12.01
C TYR A 21 7.81 -11.48 12.10
N ASN A 22 6.82 -11.79 11.25
CA ASN A 22 6.27 -13.13 11.08
C ASN A 22 6.88 -13.80 9.84
N THR A 23 8.12 -14.28 9.97
CA THR A 23 8.88 -14.91 8.88
C THR A 23 8.09 -16.00 8.17
N ARG A 24 7.38 -16.85 8.94
CA ARG A 24 6.55 -17.94 8.40
C ARG A 24 5.41 -17.44 7.52
N LYS A 25 4.81 -16.28 7.85
CA LYS A 25 3.76 -15.65 7.02
C LYS A 25 4.37 -15.15 5.72
N ILE A 26 5.47 -14.41 5.81
CA ILE A 26 6.16 -13.81 4.65
C ILE A 26 6.69 -14.89 3.71
N GLU A 27 7.39 -15.90 4.22
CA GLU A 27 7.88 -17.02 3.41
C GLU A 27 6.76 -17.72 2.63
N ARG A 28 5.62 -17.98 3.28
CA ARG A 28 4.45 -18.58 2.61
C ARG A 28 3.86 -17.69 1.52
N ILE A 29 3.80 -16.37 1.73
CA ILE A 29 3.32 -15.42 0.74
C ILE A 29 4.29 -15.38 -0.44
N PHE A 30 5.60 -15.25 -0.18
CA PHE A 30 6.64 -15.19 -1.21
C PHE A 30 6.80 -16.50 -1.99
N GLY A 31 6.35 -17.63 -1.44
CA GLY A 31 6.25 -18.90 -2.17
C GLY A 31 5.32 -18.85 -3.39
N PHE A 32 4.36 -17.92 -3.44
CA PHE A 32 3.47 -17.71 -4.58
C PHE A 32 3.95 -16.64 -5.57
N ILE A 33 5.02 -15.91 -5.24
CA ILE A 33 5.58 -14.87 -6.10
C ILE A 33 6.65 -15.47 -6.99
N HIS A 34 6.54 -15.30 -8.31
CA HIS A 34 7.61 -15.67 -9.24
C HIS A 34 8.76 -14.66 -9.16
N GLN A 35 8.46 -13.38 -9.35
CA GLN A 35 9.42 -12.29 -9.30
C GLN A 35 8.83 -11.05 -8.62
N TYR A 36 7.75 -10.48 -9.15
CA TYR A 36 7.13 -9.27 -8.60
C TYR A 36 5.64 -9.48 -8.37
N CYS A 37 5.14 -8.92 -7.24
CA CYS A 37 3.74 -8.82 -6.93
C CYS A 37 3.38 -7.39 -6.53
N PHE A 38 2.30 -6.86 -7.09
CA PHE A 38 1.71 -5.57 -6.71
C PHE A 38 0.39 -5.81 -6.00
N GLN A 39 0.21 -5.20 -4.84
CA GLN A 39 -0.97 -5.33 -4.00
C GLN A 39 -1.42 -3.98 -3.42
N GLY A 40 -2.58 -3.98 -2.77
CA GLY A 40 -3.14 -2.83 -2.05
C GLY A 40 -3.69 -3.22 -0.69
N HIS A 41 -4.99 -3.14 -0.50
CA HIS A 41 -5.82 -3.57 0.63
C HIS A 41 -5.55 -2.87 1.97
N THR A 42 -4.31 -2.86 2.46
CA THR A 42 -3.94 -2.15 3.70
C THR A 42 -3.89 -0.64 3.51
N HIS A 43 -3.72 -0.15 2.28
CA HIS A 43 -3.51 1.26 1.93
C HIS A 43 -2.22 1.87 2.52
N VAL A 44 -1.26 1.05 2.93
CA VAL A 44 0.05 1.44 3.45
C VAL A 44 1.10 1.11 2.39
N PRO A 45 1.60 2.10 1.63
CA PRO A 45 2.54 1.86 0.53
C PRO A 45 3.92 1.45 1.03
N GLY A 46 4.59 0.61 0.25
CA GLY A 46 5.97 0.20 0.52
C GLY A 46 6.35 -1.11 -0.17
N VAL A 47 7.59 -1.51 0.04
CA VAL A 47 8.20 -2.67 -0.59
C VAL A 47 8.53 -3.73 0.44
N PHE A 48 7.96 -4.92 0.29
CA PHE A 48 8.34 -6.13 1.02
C PHE A 48 9.35 -6.93 0.20
N THR A 49 10.35 -7.48 0.87
CA THR A 49 11.33 -8.37 0.25
C THR A 49 11.22 -9.80 0.81
N GLU A 50 11.70 -10.77 0.06
CA GLU A 50 11.75 -12.18 0.48
C GLU A 50 12.61 -12.40 1.74
N ASN A 51 13.53 -11.46 2.05
CA ASN A 51 14.36 -11.47 3.25
C ASN A 51 13.65 -10.85 4.49
N CYS A 52 12.32 -10.85 4.49
CA CYS A 52 11.50 -10.33 5.59
C CYS A 52 11.84 -8.88 5.98
N ARG A 53 11.98 -8.00 4.97
CA ARG A 53 12.14 -6.56 5.19
C ARG A 53 10.99 -5.80 4.57
N PHE A 54 10.65 -4.68 5.16
CA PHE A 54 9.74 -3.68 4.62
C PHE A 54 10.48 -2.36 4.52
N TYR A 55 10.26 -1.66 3.42
CA TYR A 55 10.77 -0.32 3.18
C TYR A 55 9.60 0.59 2.87
N ALA A 56 9.38 1.61 3.73
CA ALA A 56 8.45 2.68 3.43
C ALA A 56 9.00 3.55 2.27
N PRO A 57 8.14 4.21 1.47
CA PRO A 57 8.61 5.04 0.35
C PRO A 57 9.65 6.09 0.75
N GLN A 58 9.51 6.68 1.94
CA GLN A 58 10.43 7.71 2.45
C GLN A 58 11.83 7.17 2.75
N GLU A 59 11.96 5.88 3.10
CA GLU A 59 13.24 5.24 3.40
C GLU A 59 14.07 4.93 2.15
N ILE A 60 13.43 4.96 0.98
CA ILE A 60 14.01 4.61 -0.33
C ILE A 60 13.89 5.75 -1.34
N ASP A 61 13.77 6.99 -0.87
CA ASP A 61 13.61 8.18 -1.73
C ASP A 61 12.50 8.00 -2.80
N PHE A 62 11.42 7.30 -2.43
CA PHE A 62 10.26 6.98 -3.28
C PHE A 62 10.58 6.10 -4.50
N LYS A 63 11.76 5.49 -4.57
CA LYS A 63 12.21 4.65 -5.70
C LYS A 63 12.78 3.33 -5.22
N TYR A 64 12.50 2.26 -5.97
CA TYR A 64 13.09 0.95 -5.70
C TYR A 64 13.46 0.26 -7.00
N SER A 65 14.71 -0.20 -7.10
CA SER A 65 15.19 -0.93 -8.27
C SER A 65 14.70 -2.38 -8.23
N LEU A 66 14.04 -2.79 -9.31
CA LEU A 66 13.62 -4.16 -9.53
C LEU A 66 14.81 -4.96 -10.12
N ASN A 67 15.20 -6.00 -9.44
CA ASN A 67 16.29 -6.90 -9.84
C ASN A 67 15.81 -8.35 -9.78
N GLU A 68 16.74 -9.30 -9.66
CA GLU A 68 16.41 -10.73 -9.59
C GLU A 68 15.74 -11.14 -8.25
N GLN A 69 15.80 -10.29 -7.22
CA GLN A 69 15.16 -10.55 -5.93
C GLN A 69 13.64 -10.45 -6.06
N LYS A 70 12.94 -11.37 -5.40
CA LYS A 70 11.48 -11.30 -5.31
C LYS A 70 11.05 -10.13 -4.42
N VAL A 71 10.09 -9.35 -4.92
CA VAL A 71 9.49 -8.24 -4.16
C VAL A 71 7.97 -8.27 -4.26
N MET A 72 7.35 -7.78 -3.18
CA MET A 72 5.92 -7.48 -3.14
C MET A 72 5.75 -6.01 -2.79
N VAL A 73 5.02 -5.29 -3.64
CA VAL A 73 4.85 -3.84 -3.54
C VAL A 73 3.41 -3.54 -3.16
N ASN A 74 3.21 -2.89 -2.02
CA ASN A 74 1.93 -2.27 -1.74
C ASN A 74 1.91 -0.88 -2.40
N VAL A 75 0.96 -0.67 -3.30
CA VAL A 75 0.88 0.56 -4.09
C VAL A 75 0.23 1.73 -3.34
N GLY A 76 -0.22 1.48 -2.11
CA GLY A 76 -0.95 2.47 -1.32
C GLY A 76 -2.41 2.59 -1.74
N SER A 77 -2.95 3.78 -1.64
CA SER A 77 -4.35 4.07 -1.98
C SER A 77 -4.49 5.43 -2.65
N VAL A 78 -5.30 5.48 -3.71
CA VAL A 78 -5.68 6.74 -4.36
C VAL A 78 -6.69 7.52 -3.52
N GLY A 79 -7.64 6.82 -2.88
CA GLY A 79 -8.77 7.47 -2.20
C GLY A 79 -8.66 7.55 -0.69
N GLN A 80 -7.90 6.65 -0.05
CA GLN A 80 -7.77 6.59 1.40
C GLN A 80 -6.41 6.06 1.84
N PRO A 81 -5.34 6.83 1.70
CA PRO A 81 -4.03 6.49 2.29
C PRO A 81 -4.13 6.31 3.80
N ARG A 82 -3.34 5.36 4.34
CA ARG A 82 -3.36 4.99 5.77
C ARG A 82 -1.95 4.91 6.37
N ASP A 83 -1.04 5.68 5.85
CA ASP A 83 0.35 5.76 6.29
C ASP A 83 0.70 7.13 6.92
N GLY A 84 -0.34 7.90 7.31
CA GLY A 84 -0.20 9.22 7.91
C GLY A 84 -0.01 10.36 6.91
N ASP A 85 0.04 10.05 5.60
CA ASP A 85 0.11 11.03 4.53
C ASP A 85 -1.21 11.01 3.73
N PRO A 86 -2.07 12.06 3.83
CA PRO A 86 -3.38 12.07 3.18
C PRO A 86 -3.32 12.18 1.66
N ARG A 87 -2.15 12.47 1.06
CA ARG A 87 -2.00 12.59 -0.38
C ARG A 87 -2.24 11.26 -1.08
N SER A 88 -2.96 11.30 -2.20
CA SER A 88 -3.22 10.15 -3.06
C SER A 88 -1.91 9.43 -3.43
N SER A 89 -1.89 8.10 -3.31
CA SER A 89 -0.71 7.28 -3.59
C SER A 89 -0.94 6.33 -4.75
N TYR A 90 0.05 6.25 -5.66
CA TYR A 90 0.13 5.23 -6.70
C TYR A 90 1.60 4.94 -7.07
N VAL A 91 1.81 3.93 -7.89
CA VAL A 91 3.14 3.48 -8.30
C VAL A 91 3.26 3.52 -9.82
N ILE A 92 4.38 4.03 -10.31
CA ILE A 92 4.79 3.90 -11.71
C ILE A 92 5.84 2.78 -11.78
N VAL A 93 5.71 1.92 -12.78
CA VAL A 93 6.72 0.91 -13.11
C VAL A 93 7.29 1.27 -14.47
N ASP A 94 8.57 1.57 -14.52
CA ASP A 94 9.28 1.89 -15.75
C ASP A 94 10.62 1.13 -15.79
N ASN A 95 10.84 0.40 -16.87
CA ASN A 95 12.00 -0.50 -17.02
C ASN A 95 12.13 -1.43 -15.79
N ASN A 96 13.22 -1.28 -15.03
CA ASN A 96 13.51 -2.06 -13.82
C ASN A 96 13.45 -1.21 -12.55
N GLU A 97 12.61 -0.19 -12.51
CA GLU A 97 12.41 0.68 -11.36
C GLU A 97 10.91 0.85 -11.07
N ILE A 98 10.57 0.91 -9.80
CA ILE A 98 9.28 1.42 -9.34
C ILE A 98 9.47 2.79 -8.71
N GLU A 99 8.50 3.67 -8.93
CA GLU A 99 8.46 4.98 -8.31
C GLU A 99 7.11 5.20 -7.64
N PHE A 100 7.13 5.49 -6.34
CA PHE A 100 5.95 5.89 -5.58
C PHE A 100 5.65 7.36 -5.83
N ARG A 101 4.40 7.67 -6.17
CA ARG A 101 3.93 9.04 -6.40
C ARG A 101 2.90 9.43 -5.37
N ARG A 102 3.02 10.70 -4.89
CA ARG A 102 2.07 11.34 -4.01
C ARG A 102 1.48 12.55 -4.71
N ILE A 103 0.16 12.59 -4.80
CA ILE A 103 -0.58 13.69 -5.44
C ILE A 103 -1.44 14.38 -4.41
N GLU A 104 -1.28 15.68 -4.30
CA GLU A 104 -2.16 16.52 -3.50
C GLU A 104 -3.56 16.57 -4.11
N TYR A 105 -4.56 16.50 -3.27
CA TYR A 105 -5.96 16.72 -3.61
C TYR A 105 -6.66 17.39 -2.43
N THR A 106 -7.95 17.67 -2.54
CA THR A 106 -8.71 18.35 -1.49
C THR A 106 -9.63 17.34 -0.77
N PRO A 107 -9.13 16.56 0.22
CA PRO A 107 -9.93 15.57 0.93
C PRO A 107 -11.09 16.18 1.71
N GLU A 108 -11.01 17.47 2.07
CA GLU A 108 -12.06 18.24 2.74
C GLU A 108 -13.40 18.21 1.97
N ILE A 109 -13.33 18.18 0.65
CA ILE A 109 -14.54 18.09 -0.19
C ILE A 109 -15.25 16.75 0.04
N THR A 110 -14.50 15.67 0.09
CA THR A 110 -15.06 14.32 0.35
C THR A 110 -15.52 14.19 1.80
N ARG A 111 -14.74 14.71 2.74
CA ARG A 111 -15.13 14.80 4.16
C ARG A 111 -16.46 15.52 4.34
N ALA A 112 -16.63 16.69 3.73
CA ALA A 112 -17.88 17.44 3.82
C ALA A 112 -19.08 16.66 3.27
N LYS A 113 -18.91 15.89 2.18
CA LYS A 113 -19.98 15.02 1.65
C LYS A 113 -20.32 13.88 2.59
N ILE A 114 -19.34 13.26 3.23
CA ILE A 114 -19.54 12.19 4.22
C ILE A 114 -20.30 12.74 5.44
N HIS A 115 -19.89 13.91 5.96
CA HIS A 115 -20.55 14.55 7.10
C HIS A 115 -22.01 14.99 6.79
N ALA A 116 -22.31 15.26 5.52
CA ALA A 116 -23.67 15.63 5.10
C ALA A 116 -24.59 14.40 4.91
N GLU A 117 -24.06 13.19 4.91
CA GLU A 117 -24.81 11.96 4.69
C GLU A 117 -25.24 11.35 6.04
N PRO A 118 -26.54 11.39 6.39
CA PRO A 118 -27.03 10.97 7.73
C PRO A 118 -26.77 9.50 8.07
N GLY A 119 -26.52 8.66 7.07
CA GLY A 119 -26.25 7.23 7.25
C GLY A 119 -24.78 6.88 7.48
N LEU A 120 -23.88 7.88 7.47
CA LEU A 120 -22.44 7.66 7.63
C LEU A 120 -21.91 8.29 8.92
N ASP A 121 -20.96 7.60 9.57
CA ASP A 121 -20.23 8.15 10.70
C ASP A 121 -19.23 9.22 10.20
N ASN A 122 -19.19 10.37 10.88
CA ASN A 122 -18.28 11.48 10.57
C ASN A 122 -16.82 11.05 10.58
N PHE A 123 -16.45 10.10 11.43
CA PHE A 123 -15.10 9.50 11.47
C PHE A 123 -14.62 9.02 10.09
N LEU A 124 -15.52 8.51 9.24
CA LEU A 124 -15.18 8.06 7.89
C LEU A 124 -14.66 9.21 7.00
N GLY A 125 -15.08 10.44 7.26
CA GLY A 125 -14.58 11.63 6.59
C GLY A 125 -13.31 12.19 7.25
N ASP A 126 -13.28 12.22 8.58
CA ASP A 126 -12.17 12.78 9.35
C ASP A 126 -10.86 12.04 9.12
N ARG A 127 -10.90 10.71 9.05
CA ARG A 127 -9.75 9.86 8.77
C ARG A 127 -9.06 10.15 7.42
N LEU A 128 -9.76 10.71 6.44
CA LEU A 128 -9.18 11.07 5.15
C LEU A 128 -8.18 12.22 5.27
N ILE A 129 -8.45 13.18 6.17
CA ILE A 129 -7.57 14.32 6.44
C ILE A 129 -6.30 13.87 7.18
N GLU A 130 -6.42 12.82 7.97
CA GLU A 130 -5.34 12.31 8.81
C GLU A 130 -4.48 11.26 8.10
N GLY A 131 -4.90 10.79 6.93
CA GLY A 131 -4.23 9.68 6.24
C GLY A 131 -4.37 8.34 6.96
N ARG A 132 -5.57 8.03 7.50
CA ARG A 132 -5.86 6.82 8.28
C ARG A 132 -6.94 5.95 7.68
#